data_0a37300b5242e2f8a716f590c400114e
#
_entry.id   0a37300b5242e2f8a716f590c400114e
#
_cell.length_a   1.000
_cell.length_b   1.000
_cell.length_c   1.000
_cell.angle_alpha   90.00
_cell.angle_beta   90.00
_cell.angle_gamma   90.00
#
_symmetry.space_group_name_H-M   'P 1'
#
loop_
_entity.id
_entity.type
_entity.pdbx_description
1 polymer ?
#
loop_
_entity_poly.entity_id
_entity_poly.type
_entity_poly.pdbx_seq_one_letter_code
_entity_poly.pdbx_strand_id
1 'polypeptide(L)'
;MKKSDVDYLYEWATKTDFPLRRAPTAVGYSNKDIHFCWLKAQNKNGGGVRKSVVEDAKAQSILNSEEVIFATVSVFDAGTKLNPHRDPPVYGKKYRRVQIPLYIPSDKCYMVWKGKKVFWKEGEPQVYDVMDHIHEGYNLSDDIMMFLFVDIEKRDDNSNLQEV
;
A
#
# COMPACT_ATOMS: atom_id res chain seq x y z
N MET A 1 2.53 -2.96 13.77
CA MET A 1 3.41 -3.92 13.02
C MET A 1 4.87 -3.63 13.38
N LYS A 2 5.69 -4.65 13.64
CA LYS A 2 7.11 -4.48 14.01
C LYS A 2 7.95 -4.22 12.76
N LYS A 3 9.11 -3.52 12.94
CA LYS A 3 10.05 -3.30 11.83
C LYS A 3 10.48 -4.62 11.17
N SER A 4 10.79 -5.65 11.96
CA SER A 4 11.18 -6.97 11.45
C SER A 4 10.12 -7.64 10.57
N ASP A 5 8.84 -7.36 10.80
CA ASP A 5 7.75 -7.88 9.99
C ASP A 5 7.67 -7.14 8.65
N VAL A 6 7.91 -5.83 8.67
CA VAL A 6 7.97 -5.00 7.45
C VAL A 6 9.15 -5.39 6.58
N ASP A 7 10.35 -5.54 7.19
CA ASP A 7 11.56 -5.98 6.50
C ASP A 7 11.33 -7.36 5.83
N TYR A 8 10.69 -8.29 6.56
CA TYR A 8 10.36 -9.60 6.01
C TYR A 8 9.36 -9.52 4.85
N LEU A 9 8.30 -8.72 4.97
CA LEU A 9 7.31 -8.55 3.91
C LEU A 9 7.94 -7.93 2.65
N TYR A 10 8.88 -7.00 2.80
CA TYR A 10 9.64 -6.45 1.68
C TYR A 10 10.44 -7.55 0.95
N GLU A 11 11.27 -8.28 1.71
CA GLU A 11 12.11 -9.36 1.14
C GLU A 11 11.29 -10.46 0.47
N TRP A 12 10.15 -10.82 1.04
CA TRP A 12 9.23 -11.78 0.45
C TRP A 12 8.56 -11.24 -0.81
N ALA A 13 8.04 -10.01 -0.74
CA ALA A 13 7.28 -9.43 -1.85
C ALA A 13 8.15 -9.14 -3.09
N THR A 14 9.41 -8.76 -2.91
CA THR A 14 10.34 -8.53 -4.03
C THR A 14 10.74 -9.82 -4.78
N LYS A 15 10.51 -10.99 -4.18
CA LYS A 15 10.82 -12.31 -4.76
C LYS A 15 9.57 -13.07 -5.25
N THR A 16 8.38 -12.47 -5.08
CA THR A 16 7.10 -13.12 -5.40
C THR A 16 6.54 -12.58 -6.72
N ASP A 17 6.17 -13.48 -7.61
CA ASP A 17 5.40 -13.14 -8.82
C ASP A 17 3.92 -13.06 -8.48
N PHE A 18 3.35 -11.86 -8.52
CA PHE A 18 1.97 -11.61 -8.13
C PHE A 18 1.03 -11.66 -9.33
N PRO A 19 -0.11 -12.37 -9.25
CA PRO A 19 -1.14 -12.37 -10.29
C PRO A 19 -1.89 -11.02 -10.31
N LEU A 20 -1.27 -10.02 -10.91
CA LEU A 20 -1.82 -8.67 -11.01
C LEU A 20 -3.09 -8.64 -11.85
N ARG A 21 -4.05 -7.83 -11.41
CA ARG A 21 -5.29 -7.54 -12.13
C ARG A 21 -5.40 -6.05 -12.37
N ARG A 22 -5.77 -5.68 -13.59
CA ARG A 22 -6.08 -4.30 -13.92
C ARG A 22 -7.40 -3.90 -13.26
N ALA A 23 -7.40 -2.76 -12.58
CA ALA A 23 -8.61 -2.12 -12.08
C ALA A 23 -8.82 -0.78 -12.77
N PRO A 24 -9.99 -0.56 -13.38
CA PRO A 24 -10.38 0.79 -13.75
C PRO A 24 -10.43 1.64 -12.48
N THR A 25 -9.77 2.77 -12.50
CA THR A 25 -9.87 3.73 -11.39
C THR A 25 -11.16 4.54 -11.51
N ALA A 26 -11.70 4.98 -10.39
CA ALA A 26 -12.83 5.90 -10.39
C ALA A 26 -12.47 7.15 -11.19
N VAL A 27 -13.44 7.68 -11.93
CA VAL A 27 -13.27 8.92 -12.73
C VAL A 27 -12.78 10.03 -11.81
N GLY A 28 -11.67 10.66 -12.20
CA GLY A 28 -11.05 11.75 -11.42
C GLY A 28 -10.05 11.30 -10.36
N TYR A 29 -9.89 9.99 -10.10
CA TYR A 29 -8.91 9.50 -9.12
C TYR A 29 -7.50 9.38 -9.72
N SER A 30 -7.39 8.80 -10.92
CA SER A 30 -6.13 8.62 -11.63
C SER A 30 -6.31 8.87 -13.12
N ASN A 31 -5.24 9.28 -13.80
CA ASN A 31 -5.21 9.39 -15.27
C ASN A 31 -4.99 8.03 -15.97
N LYS A 32 -4.68 6.98 -15.22
CA LYS A 32 -4.47 5.61 -15.71
C LYS A 32 -5.08 4.58 -14.76
N ASP A 33 -5.33 3.38 -15.28
CA ASP A 33 -5.71 2.24 -14.45
C ASP A 33 -4.54 1.81 -13.57
N ILE A 34 -4.86 1.20 -12.44
CA ILE A 34 -3.89 0.66 -11.49
C ILE A 34 -3.95 -0.86 -11.58
N HIS A 35 -2.79 -1.51 -11.62
CA HIS A 35 -2.70 -2.96 -11.50
C HIS A 35 -2.51 -3.33 -10.04
N PHE A 36 -3.21 -4.34 -9.56
CA PHE A 36 -3.13 -4.74 -8.16
C PHE A 36 -3.31 -6.23 -7.95
N CYS A 37 -2.79 -6.72 -6.84
CA CYS A 37 -3.06 -8.05 -6.31
C CYS A 37 -3.45 -7.94 -4.84
N TRP A 38 -4.69 -8.28 -4.51
CA TRP A 38 -5.13 -8.32 -3.11
C TRP A 38 -4.51 -9.52 -2.40
N LEU A 39 -3.83 -9.24 -1.31
CA LEU A 39 -3.20 -10.24 -0.44
C LEU A 39 -4.09 -10.57 0.76
N LYS A 40 -4.68 -9.55 1.36
CA LYS A 40 -5.67 -9.66 2.43
C LYS A 40 -6.83 -8.70 2.13
N ALA A 41 -8.04 -9.21 2.18
CA ALA A 41 -9.25 -8.40 2.11
C ALA A 41 -10.25 -8.91 3.14
N GLN A 42 -10.99 -8.01 3.76
CA GLN A 42 -12.16 -8.40 4.58
C GLN A 42 -13.36 -8.59 3.65
N ASN A 43 -14.23 -9.51 4.00
CA ASN A 43 -15.54 -9.67 3.40
C ASN A 43 -16.60 -9.66 4.51
N LYS A 44 -17.90 -9.74 4.15
CA LYS A 44 -19.00 -9.75 5.11
C LYS A 44 -18.90 -10.86 6.18
N ASN A 45 -18.08 -11.88 5.95
CA ASN A 45 -17.89 -13.04 6.82
C ASN A 45 -16.53 -13.01 7.56
N GLY A 46 -15.88 -11.85 7.66
CA GLY A 46 -14.61 -11.69 8.36
C GLY A 46 -13.41 -12.13 7.52
N GLY A 47 -12.99 -11.42 6.55
CA GLY A 47 -11.94 -11.70 5.59
C GLY A 47 -10.61 -12.26 6.14
N GLY A 48 -9.73 -12.63 5.21
CA GLY A 48 -8.44 -13.21 5.54
C GLY A 48 -7.44 -13.08 4.41
N VAL A 49 -6.25 -13.60 4.64
CA VAL A 49 -5.20 -13.68 3.63
C VAL A 49 -5.62 -14.66 2.53
N ARG A 50 -5.39 -14.26 1.30
CA ARG A 50 -5.61 -15.11 0.12
C ARG A 50 -4.48 -16.14 0.02
N LYS A 51 -4.68 -17.31 0.63
CA LYS A 51 -3.69 -18.39 0.68
C LYS A 51 -3.21 -18.86 -0.70
N SER A 52 -4.03 -18.73 -1.74
CA SER A 52 -3.64 -19.04 -3.12
C SER A 52 -2.69 -18.01 -3.77
N VAL A 53 -2.39 -16.93 -3.08
CA VAL A 53 -1.48 -15.87 -3.54
C VAL A 53 -0.33 -15.70 -2.55
N VAL A 54 -0.62 -15.76 -1.26
CA VAL A 54 0.38 -15.69 -0.19
C VAL A 54 0.63 -17.12 0.28
N GLU A 55 1.56 -17.81 -0.35
CA GLU A 55 1.90 -19.21 0.02
C GLU A 55 2.89 -19.28 1.17
N ASP A 56 3.68 -18.23 1.36
CA ASP A 56 4.66 -18.14 2.45
C ASP A 56 3.98 -18.05 3.82
N ALA A 57 4.26 -19.02 4.70
CA ALA A 57 3.60 -19.16 6.01
C ALA A 57 3.88 -17.98 6.94
N LYS A 58 5.07 -17.35 6.87
CA LYS A 58 5.41 -16.22 7.71
C LYS A 58 4.74 -14.94 7.20
N ALA A 59 4.71 -14.72 5.89
CA ALA A 59 3.94 -13.63 5.29
C ALA A 59 2.44 -13.76 5.62
N GLN A 60 1.87 -14.98 5.52
CA GLN A 60 0.50 -15.26 5.95
C GLN A 60 0.28 -14.87 7.42
N SER A 61 1.18 -15.27 8.32
CA SER A 61 1.07 -15.00 9.75
C SER A 61 1.09 -13.49 10.03
N ILE A 62 2.01 -12.75 9.42
CA ILE A 62 2.12 -11.30 9.58
C ILE A 62 0.84 -10.61 9.05
N LEU A 63 0.42 -10.94 7.83
CA LEU A 63 -0.76 -10.34 7.21
C LEU A 63 -2.07 -10.74 7.90
N ASN A 64 -2.14 -11.91 8.57
CA ASN A 64 -3.30 -12.33 9.34
C ASN A 64 -3.42 -11.69 10.72
N SER A 65 -2.41 -10.94 11.18
CA SER A 65 -2.52 -10.25 12.46
C SER A 65 -3.80 -9.39 12.53
N GLU A 66 -4.36 -9.25 13.72
CA GLU A 66 -5.64 -8.54 13.94
C GLU A 66 -5.56 -7.06 13.55
N GLU A 67 -4.38 -6.45 13.68
CA GLU A 67 -4.18 -5.06 13.33
C GLU A 67 -4.22 -4.79 11.81
N VAL A 68 -3.86 -5.78 10.97
CA VAL A 68 -3.89 -5.64 9.51
C VAL A 68 -5.30 -5.85 9.01
N ILE A 69 -5.92 -4.82 8.44
CA ILE A 69 -7.27 -4.89 7.90
C ILE A 69 -7.32 -5.10 6.39
N PHE A 70 -6.27 -4.69 5.68
CA PHE A 70 -6.16 -4.85 4.24
C PHE A 70 -4.68 -4.92 3.83
N ALA A 71 -4.38 -5.63 2.74
CA ALA A 71 -3.07 -5.63 2.12
C ALA A 71 -3.16 -5.88 0.62
N THR A 72 -2.39 -5.14 -0.15
CA THR A 72 -2.36 -5.25 -1.61
C THR A 72 -0.98 -4.91 -2.18
N VAL A 73 -0.57 -5.63 -3.21
CA VAL A 73 0.48 -5.14 -4.11
C VAL A 73 -0.18 -4.28 -5.18
N SER A 74 0.34 -3.08 -5.39
CA SER A 74 -0.17 -2.13 -6.38
C SER A 74 0.95 -1.69 -7.31
N VAL A 75 0.67 -1.70 -8.60
CA VAL A 75 1.59 -1.29 -9.67
C VAL A 75 0.98 -0.13 -10.42
N PHE A 76 1.77 0.89 -10.60
CA PHE A 76 1.43 2.13 -11.29
C PHE A 76 2.28 2.25 -12.55
N ASP A 77 1.64 2.27 -13.70
CA ASP A 77 2.30 2.39 -14.99
C ASP A 77 3.08 3.70 -15.13
N ALA A 78 4.04 3.72 -16.07
CA ALA A 78 4.75 4.93 -16.48
C ALA A 78 3.79 6.08 -16.76
N GLY A 79 4.04 7.28 -16.21
CA GLY A 79 3.21 8.46 -16.38
C GLY A 79 1.91 8.48 -15.56
N THR A 80 1.72 7.57 -14.60
CA THR A 80 0.54 7.59 -13.70
C THR A 80 0.56 8.81 -12.79
N LYS A 81 -0.61 9.45 -12.66
CA LYS A 81 -0.86 10.55 -11.73
C LYS A 81 -2.12 10.25 -10.94
N LEU A 82 -1.99 10.19 -9.62
CA LEU A 82 -3.12 10.14 -8.70
C LEU A 82 -3.45 11.57 -8.31
N ASN A 83 -4.68 11.98 -8.59
CA ASN A 83 -5.16 13.33 -8.26
C ASN A 83 -5.29 13.53 -6.75
N PRO A 84 -5.35 14.79 -6.26
CA PRO A 84 -5.56 15.07 -4.84
C PRO A 84 -6.79 14.35 -4.29
N HIS A 85 -6.61 13.50 -3.28
CA HIS A 85 -7.68 12.73 -2.65
C HIS A 85 -7.37 12.37 -1.20
N ARG A 86 -8.37 11.87 -0.52
CA ARG A 86 -8.27 11.13 0.74
C ARG A 86 -8.78 9.72 0.50
N ASP A 87 -8.15 8.74 1.12
CA ASP A 87 -8.65 7.37 1.01
C ASP A 87 -9.93 7.18 1.84
N PRO A 88 -10.89 6.42 1.34
CA PRO A 88 -12.09 6.09 2.11
C PRO A 88 -11.76 5.05 3.21
N PRO A 89 -12.60 4.96 4.26
CA PRO A 89 -12.45 3.91 5.26
C PRO A 89 -12.58 2.52 4.62
N VAL A 90 -11.77 1.58 5.08
CA VAL A 90 -11.87 0.18 4.66
C VAL A 90 -12.84 -0.55 5.59
N TYR A 91 -13.96 -1.01 5.05
CA TYR A 91 -15.03 -1.68 5.81
C TYR A 91 -15.52 -0.89 7.04
N GLY A 92 -15.58 0.43 6.92
CA GLY A 92 -16.00 1.32 8.01
C GLY A 92 -14.93 1.57 9.07
N LYS A 93 -13.73 0.97 8.93
CA LYS A 93 -12.63 1.14 9.87
C LYS A 93 -11.69 2.25 9.41
N LYS A 94 -11.19 3.03 10.38
CA LYS A 94 -10.07 3.94 10.16
C LYS A 94 -8.77 3.17 10.21
N TYR A 95 -7.80 3.60 9.41
CA TYR A 95 -6.50 2.95 9.32
C TYR A 95 -5.37 3.93 9.03
N ARG A 96 -4.15 3.48 9.26
CA ARG A 96 -2.92 4.05 8.72
C ARG A 96 -2.38 3.11 7.67
N ARG A 97 -1.85 3.67 6.59
CA ARG A 97 -1.21 2.89 5.52
C ARG A 97 0.29 2.83 5.72
N VAL A 98 0.81 1.62 5.85
CA VAL A 98 2.23 1.34 5.68
C VAL A 98 2.47 1.15 4.18
N GLN A 99 3.24 2.05 3.59
CA GLN A 99 3.70 1.96 2.21
C GLN A 99 5.09 1.34 2.21
N ILE A 100 5.24 0.18 1.59
CA ILE A 100 6.52 -0.51 1.41
C ILE A 100 6.86 -0.43 -0.06
N PRO A 101 7.79 0.47 -0.47
CA PRO A 101 8.20 0.60 -1.86
C PRO A 101 8.96 -0.65 -2.29
N LEU A 102 8.46 -1.37 -3.29
CA LEU A 102 9.08 -2.59 -3.83
C LEU A 102 9.96 -2.29 -5.04
N TYR A 103 9.52 -1.37 -5.89
CA TYR A 103 10.29 -0.91 -7.05
C TYR A 103 9.98 0.56 -7.34
N ILE A 104 11.02 1.39 -7.34
CA ILE A 104 10.97 2.83 -7.60
C ILE A 104 12.00 3.18 -8.68
N PRO A 105 11.58 3.38 -9.94
CA PRO A 105 12.51 3.47 -11.07
C PRO A 105 13.37 4.73 -11.07
N SER A 106 12.93 5.81 -10.43
CA SER A 106 13.70 7.07 -10.39
C SER A 106 13.12 8.08 -9.36
N ASP A 107 13.82 9.19 -9.18
CA ASP A 107 13.37 10.36 -8.40
C ASP A 107 12.20 11.14 -9.04
N LYS A 108 11.76 10.75 -10.24
CA LYS A 108 10.51 11.22 -10.83
C LYS A 108 9.26 10.59 -10.21
N CYS A 109 9.44 9.63 -9.30
CA CYS A 109 8.39 8.99 -8.51
C CYS A 109 8.31 9.62 -7.13
N TYR A 110 7.18 10.27 -6.81
CA TYR A 110 7.00 10.96 -5.53
C TYR A 110 5.53 11.07 -5.15
N MET A 111 5.29 11.33 -3.88
CA MET A 111 3.99 11.73 -3.34
C MET A 111 4.03 13.20 -2.93
N VAL A 112 2.89 13.89 -3.02
CA VAL A 112 2.69 15.15 -2.31
C VAL A 112 1.91 14.85 -1.03
N TRP A 113 2.54 15.06 0.11
CA TRP A 113 1.99 14.84 1.43
C TRP A 113 2.04 16.12 2.24
N LYS A 114 0.88 16.59 2.72
CA LYS A 114 0.79 17.86 3.47
C LYS A 114 1.47 19.03 2.73
N GLY A 115 1.34 19.07 1.40
CA GLY A 115 1.91 20.12 0.53
C GLY A 115 3.41 19.98 0.24
N LYS A 116 4.07 18.92 0.70
CA LYS A 116 5.49 18.68 0.46
C LYS A 116 5.70 17.45 -0.42
N LYS A 117 6.71 17.49 -1.29
CA LYS A 117 7.14 16.30 -2.02
C LYS A 117 7.86 15.35 -1.07
N VAL A 118 7.45 14.10 -1.10
CA VAL A 118 8.07 12.98 -0.40
C VAL A 118 8.51 11.97 -1.44
N PHE A 119 9.77 11.61 -1.42
CA PHE A 119 10.36 10.62 -2.32
C PHE A 119 10.42 9.28 -1.62
N TRP A 120 10.16 8.23 -2.38
CA TRP A 120 10.27 6.86 -1.88
C TRP A 120 11.64 6.29 -2.18
N LYS A 121 12.06 5.37 -1.32
CA LYS A 121 13.24 4.56 -1.52
C LYS A 121 12.88 3.10 -1.25
N GLU A 122 13.31 2.22 -2.14
CA GLU A 122 13.02 0.79 -2.04
C GLU A 122 13.44 0.21 -0.70
N GLY A 123 12.57 -0.59 -0.09
CA GLY A 123 12.79 -1.19 1.22
C GLY A 123 12.68 -0.24 2.42
N GLU A 124 12.49 1.08 2.21
CA GLU A 124 12.27 2.03 3.30
C GLU A 124 10.77 2.31 3.48
N PRO A 125 10.10 1.65 4.45
CA PRO A 125 8.67 1.81 4.65
C PRO A 125 8.34 3.18 5.24
N GLN A 126 7.19 3.71 4.84
CA GLN A 126 6.65 4.97 5.34
C GLN A 126 5.21 4.76 5.80
N VAL A 127 4.79 5.46 6.86
CA VAL A 127 3.44 5.34 7.44
C VAL A 127 2.68 6.64 7.26
N TYR A 128 1.44 6.55 6.73
CA TYR A 128 0.62 7.71 6.43
C TYR A 128 -0.82 7.58 6.93
N ASP A 129 -1.36 8.65 7.47
CA ASP A 129 -2.80 8.82 7.75
C ASP A 129 -3.54 9.28 6.48
N VAL A 130 -3.58 8.41 5.47
CA VAL A 130 -4.14 8.68 4.13
C VAL A 130 -5.63 9.07 4.12
N MET A 131 -6.35 8.76 5.19
CA MET A 131 -7.75 9.13 5.36
C MET A 131 -7.92 10.57 5.87
N ASP A 132 -7.01 11.05 6.71
CA ASP A 132 -7.12 12.35 7.37
C ASP A 132 -6.50 13.47 6.54
N HIS A 133 -5.56 13.14 5.64
CA HIS A 133 -4.84 14.13 4.85
C HIS A 133 -4.99 13.92 3.34
N ILE A 134 -5.17 15.04 2.61
CA ILE A 134 -5.13 15.04 1.14
C ILE A 134 -3.71 14.69 0.69
N HIS A 135 -3.63 13.78 -0.27
CA HIS A 135 -2.37 13.38 -0.87
C HIS A 135 -2.53 13.12 -2.37
N GLU A 136 -1.41 13.13 -3.06
CA GLU A 136 -1.29 12.92 -4.51
C GLU A 136 -0.12 11.97 -4.76
N GLY A 137 -0.17 11.19 -5.84
CA GLY A 137 0.91 10.28 -6.21
C GLY A 137 1.33 10.45 -7.66
N TYR A 138 2.63 10.34 -7.93
CA TYR A 138 3.19 10.54 -9.26
C TYR A 138 4.22 9.49 -9.60
N ASN A 139 4.01 8.83 -10.73
CA ASN A 139 5.03 8.10 -11.45
C ASN A 139 5.28 8.82 -12.77
N LEU A 140 6.21 9.76 -12.80
CA LEU A 140 6.58 10.52 -14.00
C LEU A 140 7.80 9.92 -14.72
N SER A 141 8.17 8.69 -14.38
CA SER A 141 9.21 7.92 -15.06
C SER A 141 8.67 7.22 -16.30
N ASP A 142 9.56 6.54 -17.02
CA ASP A 142 9.26 5.76 -18.22
C ASP A 142 9.05 4.26 -17.89
N ASP A 143 9.01 3.90 -16.60
CA ASP A 143 8.84 2.53 -16.12
C ASP A 143 7.75 2.46 -15.04
N ILE A 144 7.37 1.25 -14.66
CA ILE A 144 6.41 1.02 -13.56
C ILE A 144 6.98 1.46 -12.22
N MET A 145 6.12 1.77 -11.24
CA MET A 145 6.49 1.76 -9.82
C MET A 145 5.59 0.79 -9.07
N MET A 146 6.12 0.12 -8.04
CA MET A 146 5.41 -0.93 -7.33
C MET A 146 5.52 -0.79 -5.81
N PHE A 147 4.41 -1.04 -5.12
CA PHE A 147 4.29 -0.99 -3.67
C PHE A 147 3.59 -2.22 -3.11
N LEU A 148 3.98 -2.58 -1.90
CA LEU A 148 3.13 -3.32 -1.00
C LEU A 148 2.50 -2.32 -0.01
N PHE A 149 1.17 -2.19 -0.06
CA PHE A 149 0.39 -1.43 0.90
C PHE A 149 -0.18 -2.36 1.97
N VAL A 150 0.01 -1.98 3.23
CA VAL A 150 -0.57 -2.68 4.38
C VAL A 150 -1.34 -1.66 5.22
N ASP A 151 -2.65 -1.82 5.28
CA ASP A 151 -3.53 -0.93 6.06
C ASP A 151 -3.73 -1.52 7.46
N ILE A 152 -3.31 -0.75 8.46
CA ILE A 152 -3.36 -1.12 9.88
C ILE A 152 -4.48 -0.34 10.56
N GLU A 153 -5.36 -1.05 11.26
CA GLU A 153 -6.46 -0.45 11.99
C GLU A 153 -5.97 0.62 12.99
N LYS A 154 -6.51 1.82 12.89
CA LYS A 154 -6.22 2.91 13.82
C LYS A 154 -7.05 2.70 15.09
N ARG A 155 -6.42 2.16 16.12
CA ARG A 155 -7.00 2.05 17.47
C ARG A 155 -6.52 3.24 18.29
N ASP A 156 -7.32 3.72 19.23
CA ASP A 156 -6.99 4.91 20.03
C ASP A 156 -5.70 4.78 20.85
N ASP A 157 -5.24 3.54 21.07
CA ASP A 157 -4.01 3.19 21.79
C ASP A 157 -2.75 3.02 20.91
N ASN A 158 -2.90 3.05 19.58
CA ASN A 158 -1.78 2.86 18.63
C ASN A 158 -0.97 4.15 18.39
N SER A 159 -0.69 4.94 19.43
CA SER A 159 0.10 6.17 19.35
C SER A 159 1.59 5.97 18.97
N ASN A 160 2.07 4.71 18.89
CA ASN A 160 3.49 4.39 18.70
C ASN A 160 3.96 4.27 17.23
N LEU A 161 3.07 4.38 16.25
CA LEU A 161 3.46 4.45 14.85
C LEU A 161 3.70 5.91 14.49
N GLN A 162 4.96 6.35 14.43
CA GLN A 162 5.30 7.71 14.00
C GLN A 162 4.98 7.87 12.51
N GLU A 163 4.23 8.93 12.17
CA GLU A 163 4.11 9.43 10.80
C GLU A 163 5.45 10.01 10.32
N VAL A 164 5.73 9.82 9.05
CA VAL A 164 6.82 10.51 8.35
C VAL A 164 6.42 11.94 7.99
#